data_61e38b37f794fd4dc9b8265a80e26fe0
#
_entry.id   61e38b37f794fd4dc9b8265a80e26fe0
#
_cell.length_a   1.000
_cell.length_b   1.000
_cell.length_c   1.000
_cell.angle_alpha   90.00
_cell.angle_beta   90.00
_cell.angle_gamma   90.00
#
_symmetry.space_group_name_H-M   'P 1'
#
loop_
_entity.id
_entity.type
_entity.pdbx_description
1 polymer ?
#
loop_
_entity_poly.entity_id
_entity_poly.type
_entity_poly.pdbx_seq_one_letter_code
_entity_poly.pdbx_strand_id
1 'polypeptide(L)'
;MSLLSLFKKNKSEKTAKRRTGDMGEDIAAEHLKALGYEIIDRNVQLSHKEIDIVAQNDEYTLIVEVKTISRSKKEADLAGVRPSDNIDRAKMQNLICAANRWNTKNYSGRQLRIDVIEVYLGDIPAMVVHTENAINPSTLYRKRR
;
A
#
# COMPACT_ATOMS: atom_id res chain seq x y z
N MET A 1 -21.07 -28.94 11.42
CA MET A 1 -19.68 -28.53 11.11
C MET A 1 -18.82 -28.67 12.34
N SER A 2 -17.71 -29.39 12.25
CA SER A 2 -16.76 -29.49 13.36
C SER A 2 -15.98 -28.18 13.51
N LEU A 3 -15.60 -27.83 14.72
CA LEU A 3 -14.71 -26.70 15.03
C LEU A 3 -13.40 -26.74 14.19
N LEU A 4 -12.89 -27.92 13.92
CA LEU A 4 -11.70 -28.16 13.06
C LEU A 4 -11.90 -27.70 11.62
N SER A 5 -13.11 -27.87 11.05
CA SER A 5 -13.39 -27.42 9.67
C SER A 5 -13.48 -25.89 9.58
N LEU A 6 -14.00 -25.22 10.59
CA LEU A 6 -14.03 -23.76 10.71
C LEU A 6 -12.62 -23.18 10.87
N PHE A 7 -11.75 -23.80 11.68
CA PHE A 7 -10.35 -23.39 11.84
C PHE A 7 -9.56 -23.57 10.55
N LYS A 8 -9.75 -24.66 9.82
CA LYS A 8 -9.11 -24.90 8.52
C LYS A 8 -9.56 -23.89 7.46
N LYS A 9 -10.86 -23.54 7.43
CA LYS A 9 -11.42 -22.54 6.50
C LYS A 9 -10.84 -21.16 6.78
N ASN A 10 -10.82 -20.72 8.02
CA ASN A 10 -10.25 -19.43 8.41
C ASN A 10 -8.75 -19.33 8.11
N LYS A 11 -8.00 -20.39 8.29
CA LYS A 11 -6.56 -20.43 7.97
C LYS A 11 -6.31 -20.38 6.46
N SER A 12 -7.13 -21.07 5.65
CA SER A 12 -7.00 -21.04 4.19
C SER A 12 -7.38 -19.66 3.60
N GLU A 13 -8.41 -19.02 4.12
CA GLU A 13 -8.82 -17.67 3.70
C GLU A 13 -7.76 -16.61 4.05
N LYS A 14 -7.17 -16.66 5.25
CA LYS A 14 -6.06 -15.79 5.64
C LYS A 14 -4.83 -16.01 4.75
N THR A 15 -4.52 -17.25 4.39
CA THR A 15 -3.40 -17.59 3.51
C THR A 15 -3.65 -17.08 2.08
N ALA A 16 -4.86 -17.22 1.56
CA ALA A 16 -5.24 -16.70 0.24
C ALA A 16 -5.15 -15.17 0.18
N LYS A 17 -5.65 -14.44 1.19
CA LYS A 17 -5.51 -12.99 1.31
C LYS A 17 -4.06 -12.53 1.38
N ARG A 18 -3.21 -13.26 2.11
CA ARG A 18 -1.78 -12.96 2.21
C ARG A 18 -1.08 -13.13 0.87
N ARG A 19 -1.37 -14.19 0.12
CA ARG A 19 -0.83 -14.41 -1.23
C ARG A 19 -1.26 -13.32 -2.20
N THR A 20 -2.52 -12.90 -2.16
CA THR A 20 -3.04 -11.80 -2.97
C THR A 20 -2.33 -10.49 -2.64
N GLY A 21 -2.14 -10.18 -1.36
CA GLY A 21 -1.39 -9.02 -0.91
C GLY A 21 0.06 -9.05 -1.37
N ASP A 22 0.74 -10.18 -1.24
CA ASP A 22 2.13 -10.35 -1.68
C ASP A 22 2.26 -10.17 -3.20
N MET A 23 1.32 -10.69 -3.99
CA MET A 23 1.28 -10.47 -5.45
C MET A 23 1.14 -8.99 -5.80
N GLY A 24 0.26 -8.27 -5.12
CA GLY A 24 0.06 -6.84 -5.32
C GLY A 24 1.32 -6.03 -4.98
N GLU A 25 1.98 -6.36 -3.88
CA GLU A 25 3.24 -5.72 -3.49
C GLU A 25 4.37 -6.00 -4.49
N ASP A 26 4.46 -7.22 -5.02
CA ASP A 26 5.44 -7.58 -6.06
C ASP A 26 5.22 -6.76 -7.34
N ILE A 27 3.98 -6.63 -7.78
CA ILE A 27 3.61 -5.83 -8.95
C ILE A 27 3.92 -4.35 -8.71
N ALA A 28 3.59 -3.82 -7.53
CA ALA A 28 3.89 -2.45 -7.15
C ALA A 28 5.41 -2.19 -7.14
N ALA A 29 6.19 -3.13 -6.61
CA ALA A 29 7.66 -3.03 -6.62
C ALA A 29 8.22 -3.00 -8.04
N GLU A 30 7.76 -3.86 -8.93
CA GLU A 30 8.17 -3.85 -10.34
C GLU A 30 7.78 -2.55 -11.05
N HIS A 31 6.58 -2.02 -10.77
CA HIS A 31 6.14 -0.72 -11.27
C HIS A 31 7.09 0.41 -10.85
N LEU A 32 7.48 0.45 -9.58
CA LEU A 32 8.41 1.46 -9.06
C LEU A 32 9.80 1.34 -9.68
N LYS A 33 10.30 0.12 -9.86
CA LYS A 33 11.59 -0.12 -10.56
C LYS A 33 11.54 0.39 -12.01
N ALA A 34 10.44 0.15 -12.71
CA ALA A 34 10.25 0.64 -14.08
C ALA A 34 10.24 2.18 -14.15
N LEU A 35 9.83 2.87 -13.08
CA LEU A 35 9.90 4.32 -12.96
C LEU A 35 11.27 4.85 -12.53
N GLY A 36 12.25 3.97 -12.29
CA GLY A 36 13.60 4.34 -11.90
C GLY A 36 13.87 4.39 -10.41
N TYR A 37 12.95 3.89 -9.59
CA TYR A 37 13.16 3.77 -8.15
C TYR A 37 13.89 2.48 -7.78
N GLU A 38 14.76 2.57 -6.78
CA GLU A 38 15.35 1.43 -6.11
C GLU A 38 14.46 1.03 -4.93
N ILE A 39 14.18 -0.25 -4.79
CA ILE A 39 13.45 -0.78 -3.63
C ILE A 39 14.45 -0.94 -2.49
N ILE A 40 14.27 -0.17 -1.42
CA ILE A 40 15.16 -0.14 -0.27
C ILE A 40 14.75 -1.16 0.77
N ASP A 41 13.43 -1.27 1.04
CA ASP A 41 12.90 -2.18 2.05
C ASP A 41 11.45 -2.54 1.73
N ARG A 42 10.98 -3.65 2.29
CA ARG A 42 9.60 -4.11 2.16
C ARG A 42 9.11 -4.65 3.50
N ASN A 43 7.80 -4.50 3.76
CA ASN A 43 7.14 -5.01 4.97
C ASN A 43 7.86 -4.58 6.25
N VAL A 44 8.13 -3.27 6.35
CA VAL A 44 8.84 -2.69 7.49
C VAL A 44 7.91 -2.56 8.68
N GLN A 45 8.25 -3.24 9.78
CA GLN A 45 7.53 -3.14 11.03
C GLN A 45 8.11 -2.02 11.89
N LEU A 46 7.26 -1.05 12.25
CA LEU A 46 7.61 0.06 13.13
C LEU A 46 6.61 0.10 14.30
N SER A 47 6.89 -0.65 15.37
CA SER A 47 5.97 -0.82 16.49
C SER A 47 4.66 -1.49 16.02
N HIS A 48 3.52 -0.79 16.06
CA HIS A 48 2.22 -1.30 15.59
C HIS A 48 1.88 -0.89 14.14
N LYS A 49 2.86 -0.34 13.41
CA LYS A 49 2.68 0.21 12.07
C LYS A 49 3.53 -0.57 11.08
N GLU A 50 3.01 -0.73 9.88
CA GLU A 50 3.69 -1.41 8.79
C GLU A 50 3.79 -0.48 7.58
N ILE A 51 4.96 -0.50 6.95
CA ILE A 51 5.18 0.14 5.65
C ILE A 51 5.34 -0.98 4.62
N ASP A 52 4.53 -0.96 3.56
CA ASP A 52 4.57 -2.00 2.54
C ASP A 52 5.84 -1.96 1.71
N ILE A 53 6.20 -0.79 1.19
CA ILE A 53 7.41 -0.61 0.37
C ILE A 53 8.08 0.73 0.73
N VAL A 54 9.40 0.71 0.84
CA VAL A 54 10.25 1.90 0.83
C VAL A 54 11.07 1.89 -0.44
N ALA A 55 11.01 2.96 -1.22
CA ALA A 55 11.75 3.10 -2.47
C ALA A 55 12.44 4.47 -2.55
N GLN A 56 13.52 4.56 -3.28
CA GLN A 56 14.28 5.80 -3.45
C GLN A 56 14.71 6.00 -4.90
N ASN A 57 14.75 7.26 -5.31
CA ASN A 57 15.51 7.73 -6.45
C ASN A 57 16.44 8.87 -6.00
N ASP A 58 17.03 9.63 -6.94
CA ASP A 58 17.95 10.71 -6.58
C ASP A 58 17.27 11.86 -5.80
N GLU A 59 15.98 12.03 -5.94
CA GLU A 59 15.23 13.16 -5.38
C GLU A 59 14.35 12.77 -4.18
N TYR A 60 13.73 11.59 -4.23
CA TYR A 60 12.69 11.19 -3.28
C TYR A 60 13.02 9.92 -2.50
N THR A 61 12.57 9.91 -1.25
CA THR A 61 12.26 8.70 -0.49
C THR A 61 10.75 8.50 -0.50
N LEU A 62 10.30 7.40 -1.09
CA LEU A 62 8.89 7.02 -1.14
C LEU A 62 8.56 6.04 -0.02
N ILE A 63 7.53 6.36 0.73
CA ILE A 63 6.83 5.41 1.60
C ILE A 63 5.54 5.04 0.88
N VAL A 64 5.37 3.78 0.54
CA VAL A 64 4.29 3.32 -0.34
C VAL A 64 3.34 2.40 0.41
N GLU A 65 2.07 2.75 0.40
CA GLU A 65 0.96 1.90 0.80
C GLU A 65 0.40 1.21 -0.45
N VAL A 66 0.35 -0.11 -0.43
CA VAL A 66 -0.18 -0.93 -1.53
C VAL A 66 -1.57 -1.42 -1.20
N LYS A 67 -2.52 -1.19 -2.09
CA LYS A 67 -3.88 -1.72 -2.03
C LYS A 67 -4.08 -2.71 -3.17
N THR A 68 -4.32 -3.96 -2.83
CA THR A 68 -4.54 -5.03 -3.81
C THR A 68 -6.02 -5.37 -3.89
N ILE A 69 -6.55 -5.35 -5.10
CA ILE A 69 -7.95 -5.60 -5.41
C ILE A 69 -8.03 -6.81 -6.34
N SER A 70 -8.84 -7.81 -5.96
CA SER A 70 -9.01 -9.05 -6.76
C SER A 70 -9.79 -8.83 -8.05
N ARG A 71 -10.60 -7.77 -8.12
CA ARG A 71 -11.43 -7.41 -9.27
C ARG A 71 -10.62 -6.64 -10.31
N SER A 72 -11.17 -6.51 -11.53
CA SER A 72 -10.69 -5.55 -12.51
C SER A 72 -11.02 -4.11 -12.07
N LYS A 73 -10.31 -3.13 -12.62
CA LYS A 73 -10.59 -1.72 -12.37
C LYS A 73 -12.02 -1.34 -12.75
N LYS A 74 -12.49 -1.85 -13.89
CA LYS A 74 -13.87 -1.63 -14.38
C LYS A 74 -14.91 -2.20 -13.42
N GLU A 75 -14.73 -3.43 -12.95
CA GLU A 75 -15.63 -4.06 -11.98
C GLU A 75 -15.64 -3.30 -10.65
N ALA A 76 -14.48 -2.88 -10.18
CA ALA A 76 -14.35 -2.10 -8.96
C ALA A 76 -15.07 -0.75 -9.08
N ASP A 77 -14.90 -0.04 -10.19
CA ASP A 77 -15.57 1.25 -10.45
C ASP A 77 -17.10 1.09 -10.52
N LEU A 78 -17.59 0.06 -11.21
CA LEU A 78 -19.02 -0.24 -11.30
C LEU A 78 -19.63 -0.61 -9.94
N ALA A 79 -18.87 -1.26 -9.07
CA ALA A 79 -19.28 -1.61 -7.71
C ALA A 79 -19.11 -0.47 -6.69
N GLY A 80 -18.58 0.68 -7.11
CA GLY A 80 -18.30 1.81 -6.22
C GLY A 80 -17.14 1.55 -5.25
N VAL A 81 -16.27 0.60 -5.56
CA VAL A 81 -15.10 0.25 -4.75
C VAL A 81 -13.99 1.25 -5.03
N ARG A 82 -13.62 2.00 -3.99
CA ARG A 82 -12.50 2.95 -4.01
C ARG A 82 -11.51 2.58 -2.92
N PRO A 83 -10.46 1.82 -3.23
CA PRO A 83 -9.55 1.27 -2.21
C PRO A 83 -8.87 2.33 -1.35
N SER A 84 -8.53 3.47 -1.93
CA SER A 84 -7.94 4.60 -1.20
C SER A 84 -8.90 5.26 -0.21
N ASP A 85 -10.22 5.14 -0.39
CA ASP A 85 -11.21 5.65 0.57
C ASP A 85 -11.23 4.88 1.90
N ASN A 86 -10.66 3.66 1.92
CA ASN A 86 -10.51 2.85 3.13
C ASN A 86 -9.35 3.32 4.03
N ILE A 87 -8.58 4.30 3.58
CA ILE A 87 -7.53 4.91 4.38
C ILE A 87 -8.16 6.03 5.20
N ASP A 88 -8.58 5.70 6.41
CA ASP A 88 -9.15 6.69 7.33
C ASP A 88 -8.10 7.65 7.90
N ARG A 89 -8.55 8.64 8.66
CA ARG A 89 -7.67 9.65 9.25
C ARG A 89 -6.64 9.05 10.19
N ALA A 90 -7.04 8.07 11.01
CA ALA A 90 -6.13 7.40 11.94
C ALA A 90 -5.03 6.64 11.20
N LYS A 91 -5.38 5.95 10.11
CA LYS A 91 -4.42 5.25 9.25
C LYS A 91 -3.49 6.23 8.52
N MET A 92 -3.99 7.36 8.05
CA MET A 92 -3.16 8.43 7.47
C MET A 92 -2.13 8.96 8.48
N GLN A 93 -2.56 9.25 9.71
CA GLN A 93 -1.66 9.68 10.78
C GLN A 93 -0.60 8.63 11.11
N ASN A 94 -0.98 7.37 11.15
CA ASN A 94 -0.07 6.25 11.38
C ASN A 94 0.98 6.15 10.27
N LEU A 95 0.58 6.29 9.01
CA LEU A 95 1.50 6.27 7.87
C LEU A 95 2.46 7.46 7.88
N ILE A 96 1.98 8.66 8.18
CA ILE A 96 2.82 9.85 8.30
C ILE A 96 3.84 9.67 9.42
N CYS A 97 3.42 9.17 10.57
CA CYS A 97 4.29 8.91 11.70
C CYS A 97 5.36 7.84 11.37
N ALA A 98 4.95 6.74 10.76
CA ALA A 98 5.86 5.67 10.33
C ALA A 98 6.86 6.17 9.27
N ALA A 99 6.41 6.97 8.32
CA ALA A 99 7.24 7.57 7.29
C ALA A 99 8.32 8.49 7.90
N ASN A 100 7.93 9.36 8.83
CA ASN A 100 8.86 10.24 9.53
C ASN A 100 9.87 9.46 10.38
N ARG A 101 9.44 8.41 11.09
CA ARG A 101 10.34 7.55 11.87
C ARG A 101 11.36 6.85 11.00
N TRP A 102 10.91 6.26 9.91
CA TRP A 102 11.81 5.59 8.97
C TRP A 102 12.82 6.58 8.39
N ASN A 103 12.34 7.72 7.93
CA ASN A 103 13.17 8.76 7.31
C ASN A 103 14.20 9.35 8.29
N THR A 104 13.83 9.57 9.54
CA THR A 104 14.75 10.05 10.58
C THR A 104 15.85 9.03 10.87
N LYS A 105 15.47 7.75 10.98
CA LYS A 105 16.41 6.65 11.24
C LYS A 105 17.35 6.39 10.05
N ASN A 106 16.89 6.64 8.84
CA ASN A 106 17.59 6.35 7.57
C ASN A 106 17.80 7.62 6.74
N TYR A 107 18.10 8.74 7.40
CA TYR A 107 18.18 10.05 6.75
C TYR A 107 19.13 10.06 5.57
N SER A 108 18.65 10.54 4.43
CA SER A 108 19.40 10.58 3.16
C SER A 108 19.45 11.94 2.49
N GLY A 109 18.78 12.95 3.08
CA GLY A 109 18.63 14.27 2.48
C GLY A 109 17.58 14.36 1.36
N ARG A 110 16.95 13.22 1.00
CA ARG A 110 15.90 13.18 -0.02
C ARG A 110 14.57 13.71 0.53
N GLN A 111 13.73 14.19 -0.37
CA GLN A 111 12.37 14.59 -0.01
C GLN A 111 11.52 13.36 0.32
N LEU A 112 10.83 13.39 1.45
CA LEU A 112 9.90 12.33 1.85
C LEU A 112 8.56 12.51 1.17
N ARG A 113 8.05 11.44 0.56
CA ARG A 113 6.73 11.42 -0.09
C ARG A 113 6.01 10.12 0.24
N ILE A 114 4.72 10.21 0.52
CA ILE A 114 3.89 9.02 0.79
C ILE A 114 2.95 8.82 -0.39
N ASP A 115 3.12 7.72 -1.08
CA ASP A 115 2.34 7.34 -2.27
C ASP A 115 1.41 6.17 -1.95
N VAL A 116 0.33 6.07 -2.70
CA VAL A 116 -0.59 4.92 -2.69
C VAL A 116 -0.56 4.27 -4.07
N ILE A 117 -0.36 2.97 -4.10
CA ILE A 117 -0.43 2.17 -5.32
C ILE A 117 -1.57 1.17 -5.17
N GLU A 118 -2.55 1.27 -6.06
CA GLU A 118 -3.64 0.31 -6.19
C GLU A 118 -3.29 -0.68 -7.30
N VAL A 119 -3.43 -1.97 -7.02
CA VAL A 119 -3.16 -3.05 -7.97
C VAL A 119 -4.44 -3.87 -8.18
N TYR A 120 -4.95 -3.85 -9.39
CA TYR A 120 -6.17 -4.56 -9.80
C TYR A 120 -5.79 -5.87 -10.48
N LEU A 121 -5.88 -6.97 -9.75
CA LEU A 121 -5.49 -8.30 -10.22
C LEU A 121 -6.49 -8.93 -11.20
N GLY A 122 -7.72 -8.41 -11.26
CA GLY A 122 -8.72 -8.87 -12.22
C GLY A 122 -8.46 -8.44 -13.66
N ASP A 123 -7.56 -7.46 -13.87
CA ASP A 123 -7.07 -7.11 -15.20
C ASP A 123 -5.87 -7.99 -15.58
N ILE A 124 -5.71 -8.29 -16.87
CA ILE A 124 -4.60 -9.08 -17.40
C ILE A 124 -3.96 -8.33 -18.58
N PRO A 125 -2.73 -7.81 -18.42
CA PRO A 125 -1.96 -7.73 -17.18
C PRO A 125 -2.63 -6.88 -16.10
N ALA A 126 -2.24 -7.07 -14.84
CA ALA A 126 -2.80 -6.31 -13.72
C ALA A 126 -2.69 -4.80 -13.95
N MET A 127 -3.76 -4.07 -13.65
CA MET A 127 -3.76 -2.62 -13.75
C MET A 127 -3.22 -1.99 -12.47
N VAL A 128 -2.33 -1.02 -12.63
CA VAL A 128 -1.73 -0.26 -11.52
C VAL A 128 -2.21 1.18 -11.59
N VAL A 129 -2.72 1.68 -10.49
CA VAL A 129 -3.04 3.10 -10.31
C VAL A 129 -2.13 3.66 -9.21
N HIS A 130 -1.22 4.54 -9.59
CA HIS A 130 -0.25 5.15 -8.70
C HIS A 130 -0.64 6.60 -8.40
N THR A 131 -0.94 6.90 -7.15
CA THR A 131 -1.22 8.25 -6.68
C THR A 131 -0.03 8.78 -5.91
N GLU A 132 0.70 9.70 -6.50
CA GLU A 132 1.84 10.35 -5.89
C GLU A 132 1.41 11.34 -4.83
N ASN A 133 2.16 11.42 -3.73
CA ASN A 133 1.89 12.32 -2.61
C ASN A 133 0.43 12.23 -2.12
N ALA A 134 -0.09 11.01 -2.10
CA ALA A 134 -1.50 10.74 -1.77
C ALA A 134 -1.84 11.06 -0.31
N ILE A 135 -0.86 10.94 0.57
CA ILE A 135 -1.00 11.15 2.01
C ILE A 135 0.08 12.14 2.46
N ASN A 136 -0.37 13.30 2.93
CA ASN A 136 0.51 14.35 3.46
C ASN A 136 -0.24 15.07 4.60
N PRO A 137 0.46 15.91 5.41
CA PRO A 137 -0.20 16.61 6.51
C PRO A 137 -1.44 17.41 6.11
N SER A 138 -1.49 17.96 4.90
CA SER A 138 -2.66 18.72 4.43
C SER A 138 -3.88 17.85 4.15
N THR A 139 -3.72 16.56 3.87
CA THR A 139 -4.85 15.64 3.65
C THR A 139 -5.64 15.40 4.93
N LEU A 140 -5.00 15.52 6.09
CA LEU A 140 -5.65 15.36 7.41
C LEU A 140 -6.68 16.47 7.69
N TYR A 141 -6.50 17.63 7.10
CA TYR A 141 -7.31 18.82 7.36
C TYR A 141 -8.37 19.08 6.27
N ARG A 142 -8.41 18.27 5.23
CA ARG A 142 -9.50 18.35 4.24
C ARG A 142 -10.80 17.99 4.92
N LYS A 143 -11.66 19.00 5.11
CA LYS A 143 -13.04 18.76 5.55
C LYS A 143 -13.71 17.85 4.52
N ARG A 144 -14.32 16.78 4.97
CA ARG A 144 -15.24 15.99 4.14
C ARG A 144 -16.32 16.96 3.64
N ARG A 145 -16.33 17.19 2.37
CA ARG A 145 -17.45 17.86 1.73
C ARG A 145 -18.56 16.85 1.46
#